data_d3f704e082ea9353eef1473e34d6d629
#
_entry.id   d3f704e082ea9353eef1473e34d6d629
#
_cell.length_a   1.000
_cell.length_b   1.000
_cell.length_c   1.000
_cell.angle_alpha   90.00
_cell.angle_beta   90.00
_cell.angle_gamma   90.00
#
_symmetry.space_group_name_H-M   'P 1'
#
loop_
_entity.id
_entity.type
_entity.pdbx_description
1 polymer ?
#
loop_
_entity_poly.entity_id
_entity_poly.type
_entity_poly.pdbx_seq_one_letter_code
_entity_poly.pdbx_strand_id
1 'polypeptide(L)'
;WEWTQAGPTPETHYGHHNVIFKDYKEGQIPDRPIAAGGALSNILRTQLADVNRNLFLLDPLNKDYYLSFADYLDAILATPNCEEGIPSNYLPKDCYESASTPGELYAKLDDWGFDVEVIPHGTTWGFYTPQAASWEEYTQSPDNIRPDYNSLVEIYSGHGNSEVLFDFLEFEIDEEGNMSCPEPTLDYLPTCHQAGVIIKRLCLDEGKSELTCNNLAAKASEDFNKFPGGTGVRLLYGADNQSWLDAGQARNTYLPSFNYRPKKSIQFGLALRNDNYSEDKKRFRWGFI
;
A
#
# COMPACT_ATOMS: atom_id res chain seq x y z
N TRP A 1 -9.70 6.98 10.49
CA TRP A 1 -9.58 6.28 9.19
C TRP A 1 -8.12 6.08 8.84
N GLU A 2 -7.88 5.29 7.80
CA GLU A 2 -6.56 5.13 7.20
C GLU A 2 -6.50 5.91 5.87
N TRP A 3 -5.47 6.77 5.75
CA TRP A 3 -5.11 7.42 4.51
C TRP A 3 -3.98 6.62 3.87
N THR A 4 -4.21 6.08 2.67
CA THR A 4 -3.28 5.16 2.01
C THR A 4 -2.86 5.69 0.66
N GLN A 5 -1.60 6.11 0.56
CA GLN A 5 -0.97 6.55 -0.67
C GLN A 5 0.18 5.60 -1.04
N ALA A 6 -0.19 4.46 -1.60
CA ALA A 6 0.73 3.40 -2.00
C ALA A 6 0.93 3.42 -3.53
N GLY A 7 1.61 4.43 -4.02
CA GLY A 7 1.96 4.55 -5.43
C GLY A 7 3.03 3.53 -5.85
N PRO A 8 3.15 3.24 -7.15
CA PRO A 8 4.07 2.21 -7.66
C PRO A 8 5.54 2.67 -7.69
N THR A 9 5.80 3.96 -7.54
CA THR A 9 7.16 4.52 -7.56
C THR A 9 7.51 5.16 -6.23
N PRO A 10 8.80 5.32 -5.89
CA PRO A 10 9.21 5.96 -4.64
C PRO A 10 8.55 7.32 -4.43
N GLU A 11 8.47 8.13 -5.47
CA GLU A 11 7.96 9.51 -5.42
C GLU A 11 6.45 9.59 -5.13
N THR A 12 5.75 8.50 -5.35
CA THR A 12 4.29 8.42 -5.17
C THR A 12 3.89 7.51 -4.01
N HIS A 13 4.87 6.92 -3.32
CA HIS A 13 4.64 5.96 -2.26
C HIS A 13 4.91 6.56 -0.89
N TYR A 14 3.87 7.02 -0.24
CA TYR A 14 3.93 7.52 1.15
C TYR A 14 3.48 6.48 2.19
N GLY A 15 2.95 5.34 1.73
CA GLY A 15 2.48 4.27 2.61
C GLY A 15 1.11 4.58 3.22
N HIS A 16 0.87 3.98 4.37
CA HIS A 16 -0.36 4.08 5.12
C HIS A 16 -0.20 5.04 6.30
N HIS A 17 -1.23 5.79 6.62
CA HIS A 17 -1.28 6.69 7.76
C HIS A 17 -2.61 6.54 8.47
N ASN A 18 -2.59 6.07 9.71
CA ASN A 18 -3.77 6.04 10.56
C ASN A 18 -4.05 7.44 11.09
N VAL A 19 -5.20 8.00 10.75
CA VAL A 19 -5.66 9.31 11.21
C VAL A 19 -6.64 9.09 12.36
N ILE A 20 -6.23 9.44 13.56
CA ILE A 20 -6.94 9.16 14.81
C ILE A 20 -7.34 10.48 15.46
N PHE A 21 -8.63 10.68 15.66
CA PHE A 21 -9.16 11.85 16.36
C PHE A 21 -9.22 11.59 17.86
N LYS A 22 -8.91 12.60 18.65
CA LYS A 22 -8.99 12.55 20.10
C LYS A 22 -10.42 12.39 20.59
N ASP A 23 -11.35 13.03 19.92
CA ASP A 23 -12.77 13.02 20.25
C ASP A 23 -13.56 12.06 19.33
N TYR A 24 -14.80 11.78 19.72
CA TYR A 24 -15.71 10.87 18.99
C TYR A 24 -17.14 11.41 18.86
N LYS A 25 -17.42 12.59 19.42
CA LYS A 25 -18.76 13.19 19.41
C LYS A 25 -18.99 13.93 18.11
N GLU A 26 -20.23 14.00 17.70
CA GLU A 26 -20.67 14.83 16.59
C GLU A 26 -20.21 16.29 16.78
N GLY A 27 -19.68 16.91 15.74
CA GLY A 27 -19.10 18.25 15.77
C GLY A 27 -17.67 18.34 16.36
N GLN A 28 -17.11 17.25 16.85
CA GLN A 28 -15.73 17.14 17.34
C GLN A 28 -14.88 16.22 16.44
N ILE A 29 -15.46 15.69 15.39
CA ILE A 29 -14.83 14.90 14.36
C ILE A 29 -15.35 15.38 12.99
N PRO A 30 -14.59 15.22 11.91
CA PRO A 30 -15.06 15.61 10.60
C PRO A 30 -16.22 14.73 10.10
N ASP A 31 -17.08 15.31 9.29
CA ASP A 31 -18.23 14.63 8.70
C ASP A 31 -17.86 13.74 7.48
N ARG A 32 -16.64 13.87 6.97
CA ARG A 32 -16.12 13.10 5.84
C ARG A 32 -14.63 12.80 6.04
N PRO A 33 -14.09 11.72 5.45
CA PRO A 33 -12.65 11.48 5.41
C PRO A 33 -11.98 12.33 4.32
N ILE A 34 -10.67 12.55 4.46
CA ILE A 34 -9.80 12.98 3.36
C ILE A 34 -9.24 11.70 2.71
N ALA A 35 -9.56 11.50 1.45
CA ALA A 35 -9.09 10.32 0.72
C ALA A 35 -7.65 10.51 0.22
N ALA A 36 -6.98 9.41 -0.12
CA ALA A 36 -5.73 9.48 -0.87
C ALA A 36 -6.01 9.85 -2.33
N GLY A 37 -5.23 10.79 -2.88
CA GLY A 37 -5.34 11.23 -4.28
C GLY A 37 -4.63 10.32 -5.29
N GLY A 38 -4.37 9.05 -4.94
CA GLY A 38 -3.54 8.14 -5.72
C GLY A 38 -4.21 7.56 -6.96
N ALA A 39 -3.41 6.80 -7.73
CA ALA A 39 -3.83 6.20 -9.00
C ALA A 39 -5.07 5.29 -8.85
N LEU A 40 -5.16 4.53 -7.76
CA LEU A 40 -6.31 3.66 -7.52
C LEU A 40 -7.62 4.44 -7.36
N SER A 41 -7.60 5.51 -6.57
CA SER A 41 -8.77 6.38 -6.39
C SER A 41 -9.20 7.02 -7.73
N ASN A 42 -8.22 7.45 -8.53
CA ASN A 42 -8.49 7.99 -9.87
C ASN A 42 -9.07 6.92 -10.82
N ILE A 43 -8.56 5.69 -10.79
CA ILE A 43 -9.10 4.58 -11.58
C ILE A 43 -10.56 4.30 -11.20
N LEU A 44 -10.87 4.21 -9.91
CA LEU A 44 -12.23 3.98 -9.43
C LEU A 44 -13.19 5.09 -9.87
N ARG A 45 -12.73 6.33 -9.87
CA ARG A 45 -13.55 7.52 -10.22
C ARG A 45 -13.62 7.82 -11.71
N THR A 46 -12.74 7.30 -12.54
CA THR A 46 -12.67 7.66 -13.96
C THR A 46 -12.74 6.47 -14.91
N GLN A 47 -12.01 5.39 -14.61
CA GLN A 47 -11.85 4.27 -15.54
C GLN A 47 -12.84 3.13 -15.33
N LEU A 48 -13.40 3.00 -14.12
CA LEU A 48 -14.42 1.99 -13.80
C LEU A 48 -15.85 2.51 -13.92
N ALA A 49 -16.04 3.74 -14.40
CA ALA A 49 -17.34 4.35 -14.62
C ALA A 49 -18.30 3.49 -15.47
N ASP A 50 -17.75 2.70 -16.40
CA ASP A 50 -18.49 1.86 -17.34
C ASP A 50 -18.46 0.37 -16.97
N VAL A 51 -18.27 0.03 -15.70
CA VAL A 51 -18.32 -1.38 -15.28
C VAL A 51 -19.68 -1.97 -15.65
N ASN A 52 -19.64 -2.96 -16.53
CA ASN A 52 -20.85 -3.61 -17.01
C ASN A 52 -21.52 -4.39 -15.85
N ARG A 53 -22.71 -3.92 -15.45
CA ARG A 53 -23.54 -4.59 -14.42
C ARG A 53 -23.86 -6.05 -14.75
N ASN A 54 -23.68 -6.47 -15.99
CA ASN A 54 -23.92 -7.84 -16.42
C ASN A 54 -22.72 -8.78 -16.22
N LEU A 55 -21.63 -8.34 -15.61
CA LEU A 55 -20.47 -9.20 -15.33
C LEU A 55 -20.84 -10.45 -14.52
N PHE A 56 -21.88 -10.38 -13.68
CA PHE A 56 -22.38 -11.54 -12.95
C PHE A 56 -22.86 -12.68 -13.86
N LEU A 57 -23.15 -12.44 -15.14
CA LEU A 57 -23.52 -13.50 -16.08
C LEU A 57 -22.36 -14.48 -16.34
N LEU A 58 -21.12 -14.04 -16.10
CA LEU A 58 -19.91 -14.87 -16.17
C LEU A 58 -19.70 -15.70 -14.90
N ASP A 59 -20.31 -15.29 -13.79
CA ASP A 59 -20.22 -15.95 -12.48
C ASP A 59 -21.53 -15.77 -11.71
N PRO A 60 -22.60 -16.48 -12.10
CA PRO A 60 -23.95 -16.29 -11.53
C PRO A 60 -24.06 -16.60 -10.03
N LEU A 61 -23.16 -17.44 -9.49
CA LEU A 61 -23.18 -17.81 -8.08
C LEU A 61 -22.78 -16.63 -7.16
N ASN A 62 -22.03 -15.68 -7.68
CA ASN A 62 -21.57 -14.49 -6.98
C ASN A 62 -22.32 -13.21 -7.43
N LYS A 63 -23.52 -13.35 -7.98
CA LYS A 63 -24.31 -12.24 -8.53
C LYS A 63 -24.43 -11.05 -7.58
N ASP A 64 -24.78 -11.30 -6.32
CA ASP A 64 -25.04 -10.24 -5.36
C ASP A 64 -23.75 -9.45 -5.03
N TYR A 65 -22.59 -10.11 -5.09
CA TYR A 65 -21.29 -9.45 -4.94
C TYR A 65 -21.03 -8.47 -6.09
N TYR A 66 -21.24 -8.89 -7.34
CA TYR A 66 -21.06 -8.02 -8.51
C TYR A 66 -22.03 -6.84 -8.52
N LEU A 67 -23.28 -7.07 -8.14
CA LEU A 67 -24.25 -5.98 -8.06
C LEU A 67 -23.93 -4.99 -6.94
N SER A 68 -23.56 -5.48 -5.76
CA SER A 68 -23.12 -4.62 -4.65
C SER A 68 -21.87 -3.79 -5.02
N PHE A 69 -20.94 -4.39 -5.75
CA PHE A 69 -19.75 -3.66 -6.24
C PHE A 69 -20.11 -2.59 -7.26
N ALA A 70 -21.04 -2.88 -8.18
CA ALA A 70 -21.55 -1.89 -9.14
C ALA A 70 -22.27 -0.74 -8.44
N ASP A 71 -23.11 -1.02 -7.44
CA ASP A 71 -23.78 0.01 -6.64
C ASP A 71 -22.78 0.88 -5.85
N TYR A 72 -21.70 0.28 -5.33
CA TYR A 72 -20.61 0.99 -4.70
C TYR A 72 -19.88 1.93 -5.67
N LEU A 73 -19.61 1.48 -6.89
CA LEU A 73 -18.99 2.34 -7.92
C LEU A 73 -19.91 3.49 -8.32
N ASP A 74 -21.21 3.24 -8.49
CA ASP A 74 -22.18 4.29 -8.77
C ASP A 74 -22.21 5.35 -7.66
N ALA A 75 -22.14 4.95 -6.40
CA ALA A 75 -22.09 5.87 -5.26
C ALA A 75 -20.81 6.72 -5.28
N ILE A 76 -19.64 6.12 -5.60
CA ILE A 76 -18.38 6.85 -5.77
C ILE A 76 -18.49 7.90 -6.89
N LEU A 77 -19.06 7.51 -8.03
CA LEU A 77 -19.19 8.38 -9.19
C LEU A 77 -20.21 9.50 -8.97
N ALA A 78 -21.26 9.23 -8.21
CA ALA A 78 -22.28 10.23 -7.86
C ALA A 78 -21.78 11.29 -6.88
N THR A 79 -20.72 11.00 -6.11
CA THR A 79 -20.13 11.95 -5.17
C THR A 79 -19.29 12.98 -5.93
N PRO A 80 -19.64 14.27 -5.94
CA PRO A 80 -18.86 15.29 -6.66
C PRO A 80 -17.49 15.51 -6.00
N ASN A 81 -16.51 15.96 -6.77
CA ASN A 81 -15.27 16.44 -6.19
C ASN A 81 -15.55 17.72 -5.40
N CYS A 82 -14.84 17.89 -4.29
CA CYS A 82 -14.87 19.16 -3.55
C CYS A 82 -14.28 20.28 -4.41
N GLU A 83 -14.72 21.48 -4.19
CA GLU A 83 -14.20 22.68 -4.87
C GLU A 83 -12.76 22.95 -4.42
N GLU A 84 -11.87 23.16 -5.38
CA GLU A 84 -10.47 23.44 -5.11
C GLU A 84 -10.28 24.83 -4.50
N GLY A 85 -9.30 24.98 -3.61
CA GLY A 85 -8.94 26.25 -3.00
C GLY A 85 -9.88 26.71 -1.87
N ILE A 86 -10.88 25.91 -1.53
CA ILE A 86 -11.73 26.16 -0.35
C ILE A 86 -11.15 25.38 0.84
N PRO A 87 -10.95 26.01 2.01
CA PRO A 87 -10.50 25.32 3.22
C PRO A 87 -11.47 24.18 3.60
N SER A 88 -10.90 23.07 4.08
CA SER A 88 -11.63 21.82 4.33
C SER A 88 -12.85 21.97 5.25
N ASN A 89 -12.80 22.89 6.21
CA ASN A 89 -13.90 23.15 7.14
C ASN A 89 -15.10 23.90 6.52
N TYR A 90 -14.94 24.49 5.33
CA TYR A 90 -16.01 25.18 4.60
C TYR A 90 -16.59 24.35 3.45
N LEU A 91 -16.00 23.22 3.14
CA LEU A 91 -16.46 22.34 2.08
C LEU A 91 -17.75 21.58 2.46
N PRO A 92 -18.62 21.26 1.47
CA PRO A 92 -19.79 20.42 1.71
C PRO A 92 -19.43 19.05 2.30
N LYS A 93 -20.36 18.47 3.07
CA LYS A 93 -20.16 17.14 3.68
C LYS A 93 -20.17 15.99 2.68
N ASP A 94 -20.82 16.19 1.56
CA ASP A 94 -21.12 15.20 0.52
C ASP A 94 -20.23 15.33 -0.72
N CYS A 95 -19.06 15.96 -0.59
CA CYS A 95 -18.07 16.00 -1.65
C CYS A 95 -16.86 15.10 -1.35
N TYR A 96 -16.20 14.66 -2.41
CA TYR A 96 -14.96 13.89 -2.34
C TYR A 96 -13.76 14.82 -2.20
N GLU A 97 -13.14 14.80 -1.03
CA GLU A 97 -11.92 15.53 -0.74
C GLU A 97 -10.74 14.54 -0.71
N SER A 98 -9.62 14.93 -1.32
CA SER A 98 -8.42 14.09 -1.35
C SER A 98 -7.15 14.88 -1.07
N ALA A 99 -6.12 14.19 -0.62
CA ALA A 99 -4.75 14.66 -0.49
C ALA A 99 -3.82 13.65 -1.17
N SER A 100 -2.85 14.15 -1.95
CA SER A 100 -1.91 13.31 -2.69
C SER A 100 -0.60 13.11 -1.96
N THR A 101 -0.33 13.92 -0.96
CA THR A 101 0.87 13.87 -0.12
C THR A 101 0.50 14.00 1.37
N PRO A 102 1.38 13.54 2.29
CA PRO A 102 1.17 13.79 3.71
C PRO A 102 1.07 15.28 4.05
N GLY A 103 1.86 16.13 3.40
CA GLY A 103 1.80 17.58 3.62
C GLY A 103 0.44 18.18 3.27
N GLU A 104 -0.17 17.76 2.15
CA GLU A 104 -1.53 18.14 1.80
C GLU A 104 -2.57 17.62 2.80
N LEU A 105 -2.39 16.38 3.26
CA LEU A 105 -3.25 15.82 4.31
C LEU A 105 -3.21 16.67 5.58
N TYR A 106 -2.00 17.02 6.05
CA TYR A 106 -1.85 17.83 7.26
C TYR A 106 -2.41 19.25 7.10
N ALA A 107 -2.22 19.87 5.95
CA ALA A 107 -2.82 21.18 5.68
C ALA A 107 -4.35 21.16 5.78
N LYS A 108 -4.98 20.10 5.26
CA LYS A 108 -6.44 19.91 5.35
C LYS A 108 -6.90 19.55 6.78
N LEU A 109 -6.10 18.83 7.55
CA LEU A 109 -6.37 18.58 8.96
C LEU A 109 -6.25 19.87 9.80
N ASP A 110 -5.30 20.75 9.46
CA ASP A 110 -5.20 22.08 10.07
C ASP A 110 -6.46 22.92 9.80
N ASP A 111 -6.97 22.90 8.57
CA ASP A 111 -8.21 23.60 8.21
C ASP A 111 -9.41 23.15 9.05
N TRP A 112 -9.47 21.87 9.40
CA TRP A 112 -10.53 21.35 10.28
C TRP A 112 -10.37 21.77 11.73
N GLY A 113 -9.13 21.87 12.22
CA GLY A 113 -8.81 22.32 13.56
C GLY A 113 -9.19 21.34 14.67
N PHE A 114 -9.32 20.03 14.35
CA PHE A 114 -9.53 18.99 15.34
C PHE A 114 -8.21 18.48 15.92
N ASP A 115 -8.22 18.07 17.17
CA ASP A 115 -7.09 17.35 17.76
C ASP A 115 -6.97 15.95 17.12
N VAL A 116 -5.86 15.71 16.43
CA VAL A 116 -5.62 14.49 15.67
C VAL A 116 -4.17 14.01 15.81
N GLU A 117 -4.00 12.70 15.84
CA GLU A 117 -2.71 12.01 15.71
C GLU A 117 -2.69 11.28 14.37
N VAL A 118 -1.58 11.38 13.64
CA VAL A 118 -1.39 10.68 12.37
C VAL A 118 -0.22 9.73 12.51
N ILE A 119 -0.50 8.44 12.52
CA ILE A 119 0.50 7.39 12.76
C ILE A 119 0.91 6.77 11.43
N PRO A 120 2.17 6.91 10.99
CA PRO A 120 2.69 6.12 9.88
C PRO A 120 2.54 4.63 10.18
N HIS A 121 1.86 3.93 9.29
CA HIS A 121 1.46 2.54 9.42
C HIS A 121 1.84 1.77 8.16
N GLY A 122 2.42 0.59 8.30
CA GLY A 122 2.81 -0.23 7.15
C GLY A 122 3.83 0.39 6.20
N THR A 123 4.50 1.45 6.60
CA THR A 123 5.44 2.20 5.75
C THR A 123 6.79 1.52 5.60
N THR A 124 7.09 0.57 6.45
CA THR A 124 8.40 -0.10 6.54
C THR A 124 8.36 -1.55 6.10
N TRP A 125 7.19 -2.09 5.76
CA TRP A 125 7.03 -3.48 5.44
C TRP A 125 6.15 -3.70 4.19
N GLY A 126 6.18 -4.90 3.69
CA GLY A 126 5.46 -5.32 2.50
C GLY A 126 6.24 -5.12 1.21
N PHE A 127 6.02 -5.99 0.26
CA PHE A 127 6.62 -5.86 -1.06
C PHE A 127 5.93 -4.84 -1.97
N TYR A 128 4.91 -4.19 -1.51
CA TYR A 128 4.34 -3.04 -2.20
C TYR A 128 5.11 -1.74 -1.94
N THR A 129 6.08 -1.72 -1.00
CA THR A 129 6.95 -0.55 -0.83
C THR A 129 8.04 -0.57 -1.90
N PRO A 130 8.13 0.42 -2.77
CA PRO A 130 9.15 0.47 -3.83
C PRO A 130 10.57 0.42 -3.28
N GLN A 131 11.48 -0.19 -4.01
CA GLN A 131 12.86 -0.43 -3.60
C GLN A 131 13.60 0.81 -3.14
N ALA A 132 13.51 1.90 -3.88
CA ALA A 132 14.20 3.13 -3.59
C ALA A 132 13.45 4.04 -2.60
N ALA A 133 12.30 3.61 -2.05
CA ALA A 133 11.57 4.40 -1.10
C ALA A 133 12.38 4.61 0.18
N SER A 134 12.38 5.82 0.71
CA SER A 134 13.10 6.19 1.92
C SER A 134 12.27 7.10 2.83
N TRP A 135 12.58 7.09 4.13
CA TRP A 135 11.97 8.04 5.05
C TRP A 135 12.36 9.48 4.73
N GLU A 136 13.63 9.70 4.38
CA GLU A 136 14.23 11.03 4.20
C GLU A 136 13.62 11.78 3.01
N GLU A 137 13.48 11.09 1.89
CA GLU A 137 13.11 11.75 0.63
C GLU A 137 11.61 11.99 0.50
N TYR A 138 10.79 11.15 1.14
CA TYR A 138 9.35 11.17 0.89
C TYR A 138 8.52 11.40 2.15
N THR A 139 8.53 10.47 3.08
CA THR A 139 7.65 10.51 4.26
C THR A 139 8.08 11.58 5.27
N GLN A 140 9.39 11.79 5.43
CA GLN A 140 9.97 12.78 6.33
C GLN A 140 10.65 13.93 5.60
N SER A 141 10.33 14.14 4.33
CA SER A 141 10.78 15.34 3.63
C SER A 141 10.21 16.60 4.31
N PRO A 142 10.86 17.76 4.17
CA PRO A 142 10.41 19.00 4.81
C PRO A 142 8.95 19.34 4.56
N ASP A 143 8.43 18.98 3.38
CA ASP A 143 7.06 19.28 2.98
C ASP A 143 6.03 18.28 3.55
N ASN A 144 6.49 17.09 3.98
CA ASN A 144 5.63 15.98 4.41
C ASN A 144 5.73 15.66 5.89
N ILE A 145 6.52 16.40 6.65
CA ILE A 145 6.77 16.11 8.06
C ILE A 145 6.04 17.10 8.97
N ARG A 146 5.32 16.57 9.96
CA ARG A 146 4.61 17.35 10.98
C ARG A 146 4.77 16.69 12.34
N PRO A 147 5.81 17.07 13.12
CA PRO A 147 6.07 16.47 14.44
C PRO A 147 4.93 16.62 15.45
N ASP A 148 4.06 17.59 15.24
CA ASP A 148 2.86 17.84 16.03
C ASP A 148 1.71 16.88 15.69
N TYR A 149 1.71 16.28 14.51
CA TYR A 149 0.77 15.23 14.10
C TYR A 149 1.37 13.82 14.20
N ASN A 150 2.69 13.68 14.10
CA ASN A 150 3.36 12.39 14.03
C ASN A 150 4.19 12.14 15.28
N SER A 151 3.56 11.91 16.41
CA SER A 151 4.27 11.58 17.66
C SER A 151 4.50 10.07 17.83
N LEU A 152 3.82 9.24 17.05
CA LEU A 152 3.89 7.79 17.08
C LEU A 152 4.28 7.21 15.72
N VAL A 153 4.90 6.03 15.74
CA VAL A 153 5.18 5.21 14.56
C VAL A 153 4.95 3.75 14.87
N GLU A 154 4.35 3.03 13.94
CA GLU A 154 4.17 1.59 14.06
C GLU A 154 5.43 0.85 13.63
N ILE A 155 5.95 -0.01 14.52
CA ILE A 155 7.10 -0.88 14.22
C ILE A 155 6.70 -2.35 14.05
N TYR A 156 5.52 -2.72 14.50
CA TYR A 156 5.04 -4.09 14.50
C TYR A 156 3.53 -4.14 14.28
N SER A 157 3.10 -5.06 13.44
CA SER A 157 1.67 -5.40 13.26
C SER A 157 1.51 -6.86 12.82
N GLY A 158 0.26 -7.28 12.63
CA GLY A 158 -0.04 -8.57 12.00
C GLY A 158 0.47 -8.72 10.56
N HIS A 159 0.86 -7.61 9.92
CA HIS A 159 1.37 -7.59 8.55
C HIS A 159 2.89 -7.52 8.45
N GLY A 160 3.60 -7.34 9.55
CA GLY A 160 5.05 -7.28 9.51
C GLY A 160 5.70 -6.64 10.72
N ASN A 161 7.03 -6.63 10.68
CA ASN A 161 7.89 -6.11 11.72
C ASN A 161 9.14 -5.49 11.09
N SER A 162 9.35 -4.20 11.26
CA SER A 162 10.49 -3.49 10.70
C SER A 162 11.81 -3.73 11.45
N GLU A 163 11.77 -4.39 12.61
CA GLU A 163 12.93 -4.60 13.48
C GLU A 163 13.57 -5.97 13.31
N VAL A 164 12.95 -6.86 12.54
CA VAL A 164 13.52 -8.18 12.26
C VAL A 164 14.33 -8.14 10.98
N LEU A 165 15.59 -8.52 11.09
CA LEU A 165 16.50 -8.65 9.96
C LEU A 165 16.37 -10.06 9.37
N PHE A 166 16.00 -10.14 8.10
CA PHE A 166 16.09 -11.36 7.30
C PHE A 166 17.07 -11.17 6.17
N ASP A 167 17.83 -12.20 5.91
CA ASP A 167 18.79 -12.23 4.80
C ASP A 167 18.14 -12.86 3.54
N PHE A 168 17.04 -12.27 3.11
CA PHE A 168 16.38 -12.63 1.86
C PHE A 168 15.95 -11.38 1.07
N LEU A 169 15.78 -11.56 -0.21
CA LEU A 169 15.27 -10.55 -1.13
C LEU A 169 13.95 -11.03 -1.75
N GLU A 170 13.04 -10.12 -2.02
CA GLU A 170 11.79 -10.45 -2.75
C GLU A 170 12.08 -10.86 -4.19
N PHE A 171 13.11 -10.29 -4.77
CA PHE A 171 13.69 -10.61 -6.07
C PHE A 171 15.15 -10.20 -6.07
N GLU A 172 15.91 -10.82 -6.93
CA GLU A 172 17.31 -10.49 -7.17
C GLU A 172 17.42 -9.48 -8.29
N ILE A 173 18.37 -8.54 -8.17
CA ILE A 173 18.67 -7.56 -9.21
C ILE A 173 20.14 -7.74 -9.58
N ASP A 174 20.41 -8.00 -10.85
CA ASP A 174 21.77 -8.08 -11.36
C ASP A 174 22.39 -6.69 -11.59
N GLU A 175 23.67 -6.66 -11.97
CA GLU A 175 24.43 -5.41 -12.21
C GLU A 175 23.83 -4.58 -13.36
N GLU A 176 23.11 -5.20 -14.28
CA GLU A 176 22.44 -4.59 -15.40
C GLU A 176 21.01 -4.07 -15.04
N GLY A 177 20.53 -4.36 -13.83
CA GLY A 177 19.21 -3.98 -13.35
C GLY A 177 18.08 -4.94 -13.74
N ASN A 178 18.40 -6.14 -14.25
CA ASN A 178 17.39 -7.13 -14.54
C ASN A 178 16.94 -7.84 -13.24
N MET A 179 15.65 -8.07 -13.13
CA MET A 179 15.06 -8.74 -11.97
C MET A 179 14.85 -10.23 -12.24
N SER A 180 15.21 -11.06 -11.28
CA SER A 180 14.95 -12.49 -11.27
C SER A 180 14.29 -12.93 -9.97
N CYS A 181 13.56 -14.05 -10.03
CA CYS A 181 12.92 -14.64 -8.87
C CYS A 181 13.96 -15.43 -8.07
N PRO A 182 14.14 -15.13 -6.79
CA PRO A 182 15.05 -15.90 -5.95
C PRO A 182 14.53 -17.32 -5.72
N GLU A 183 15.45 -18.23 -5.43
CA GLU A 183 15.09 -19.58 -5.01
C GLU A 183 14.49 -19.56 -3.59
N PRO A 184 13.49 -20.41 -3.30
CA PRO A 184 12.94 -20.57 -1.96
C PRO A 184 13.98 -20.99 -0.94
N THR A 185 13.90 -20.43 0.25
CA THR A 185 14.71 -20.81 1.42
C THR A 185 13.85 -21.42 2.52
N LEU A 186 14.47 -21.85 3.62
CA LEU A 186 13.73 -22.35 4.80
C LEU A 186 12.89 -21.24 5.44
N ASP A 187 13.33 -20.00 5.32
CA ASP A 187 12.74 -18.84 6.01
C ASP A 187 11.89 -17.96 5.08
N TYR A 188 11.98 -18.18 3.77
CA TYR A 188 11.28 -17.34 2.82
C TYR A 188 10.85 -18.11 1.56
N LEU A 189 9.58 -17.98 1.20
CA LEU A 189 9.01 -18.46 -0.05
C LEU A 189 8.68 -17.24 -0.95
N PRO A 190 9.46 -17.02 -2.04
CA PRO A 190 9.19 -15.87 -2.93
C PRO A 190 7.81 -15.96 -3.60
N THR A 191 7.11 -14.85 -3.65
CA THR A 191 5.78 -14.78 -4.29
C THR A 191 5.85 -15.13 -5.78
N CYS A 192 6.88 -14.68 -6.49
CA CYS A 192 7.10 -15.01 -7.89
C CYS A 192 7.32 -16.52 -8.12
N HIS A 193 8.06 -17.19 -7.22
CA HIS A 193 8.25 -18.62 -7.28
C HIS A 193 6.91 -19.35 -7.08
N GLN A 194 6.15 -18.99 -6.04
CA GLN A 194 4.88 -19.64 -5.74
C GLN A 194 3.83 -19.43 -6.84
N ALA A 195 3.82 -18.26 -7.49
CA ALA A 195 2.99 -17.99 -8.65
C ALA A 195 3.23 -19.00 -9.78
N GLY A 196 4.50 -19.26 -10.09
CA GLY A 196 4.88 -20.28 -11.07
C GLY A 196 4.41 -21.68 -10.67
N VAL A 197 4.58 -22.07 -9.41
CA VAL A 197 4.12 -23.37 -8.88
C VAL A 197 2.60 -23.52 -9.03
N ILE A 198 1.83 -22.49 -8.65
CA ILE A 198 0.37 -22.50 -8.75
C ILE A 198 -0.06 -22.69 -10.21
N ILE A 199 0.47 -21.87 -11.12
CA ILE A 199 0.11 -21.93 -12.55
C ILE A 199 0.49 -23.27 -13.17
N LYS A 200 1.65 -23.83 -12.82
CA LYS A 200 2.03 -25.17 -13.29
C LYS A 200 1.03 -26.22 -12.85
N ARG A 201 0.66 -26.23 -11.57
CA ARG A 201 -0.33 -27.16 -11.03
C ARG A 201 -1.66 -27.04 -11.77
N LEU A 202 -2.25 -25.84 -11.83
CA LEU A 202 -3.54 -25.61 -12.48
C LEU A 202 -3.53 -26.04 -13.95
N CYS A 203 -2.44 -25.76 -14.67
CA CYS A 203 -2.27 -26.13 -16.06
C CYS A 203 -2.21 -27.66 -16.26
N LEU A 204 -1.53 -28.38 -15.37
CA LEU A 204 -1.46 -29.85 -15.39
C LEU A 204 -2.81 -30.48 -15.06
N ASP A 205 -3.56 -29.89 -14.11
CA ASP A 205 -4.90 -30.33 -13.73
C ASP A 205 -5.91 -30.19 -14.90
N GLU A 206 -5.66 -29.21 -15.80
CA GLU A 206 -6.40 -29.06 -17.07
C GLU A 206 -5.96 -30.08 -18.14
N GLY A 207 -5.01 -30.94 -17.86
CA GLY A 207 -4.54 -31.96 -18.78
C GLY A 207 -3.62 -31.44 -19.91
N LYS A 208 -3.04 -30.26 -19.78
CA LYS A 208 -2.09 -29.72 -20.76
C LYS A 208 -0.72 -30.40 -20.63
N SER A 209 0.10 -30.28 -21.66
CA SER A 209 1.45 -30.88 -21.66
C SER A 209 2.37 -30.21 -20.64
N GLU A 210 3.29 -30.99 -20.08
CA GLU A 210 4.27 -30.48 -19.12
C GLU A 210 5.09 -29.31 -19.68
N LEU A 211 5.48 -29.39 -20.96
CA LEU A 211 6.21 -28.31 -21.63
C LEU A 211 5.40 -27.01 -21.65
N THR A 212 4.11 -27.10 -21.98
CA THR A 212 3.22 -25.95 -21.98
C THR A 212 3.10 -25.36 -20.58
N CYS A 213 2.94 -26.23 -19.56
CA CYS A 213 2.76 -25.79 -18.18
C CYS A 213 4.04 -25.17 -17.59
N ASN A 214 5.21 -25.68 -17.95
CA ASN A 214 6.49 -25.08 -17.58
C ASN A 214 6.65 -23.66 -18.17
N ASN A 215 6.28 -23.47 -19.43
CA ASN A 215 6.34 -22.15 -20.06
C ASN A 215 5.37 -21.15 -19.43
N LEU A 216 4.15 -21.58 -19.09
CA LEU A 216 3.19 -20.73 -18.40
C LEU A 216 3.64 -20.40 -16.97
N ALA A 217 4.24 -21.33 -16.27
CA ALA A 217 4.82 -21.13 -14.93
C ALA A 217 5.95 -20.10 -14.94
N ALA A 218 6.89 -20.24 -15.90
CA ALA A 218 7.98 -19.30 -16.06
C ALA A 218 7.47 -17.87 -16.36
N LYS A 219 6.46 -17.76 -17.23
CA LYS A 219 5.83 -16.48 -17.50
C LYS A 219 5.14 -15.89 -16.27
N ALA A 220 4.46 -16.70 -15.47
CA ALA A 220 3.81 -16.23 -14.23
C ALA A 220 4.85 -15.71 -13.24
N SER A 221 5.96 -16.42 -13.06
CA SER A 221 7.06 -15.97 -12.21
C SER A 221 7.65 -14.65 -12.69
N GLU A 222 7.91 -14.52 -13.99
CA GLU A 222 8.40 -13.28 -14.60
C GLU A 222 7.42 -12.12 -14.41
N ASP A 223 6.12 -12.34 -14.61
CA ASP A 223 5.10 -11.31 -14.46
C ASP A 223 4.99 -10.84 -13.00
N PHE A 224 5.24 -11.71 -12.02
CA PHE A 224 5.28 -11.34 -10.60
C PHE A 224 6.58 -10.61 -10.20
N ASN A 225 7.65 -10.73 -10.96
CA ASN A 225 8.86 -9.93 -10.78
C ASN A 225 8.72 -8.49 -11.30
N LYS A 226 7.98 -8.30 -12.40
CA LYS A 226 7.88 -7.00 -13.10
C LYS A 226 7.19 -5.90 -12.28
N PHE A 227 6.52 -6.26 -11.19
CA PHE A 227 5.80 -5.31 -10.36
C PHE A 227 6.16 -5.50 -8.88
N PRO A 228 7.44 -5.40 -8.55
CA PRO A 228 7.85 -5.36 -7.16
C PRO A 228 7.22 -4.13 -6.50
N GLY A 229 6.61 -4.32 -5.36
CA GLY A 229 5.91 -3.24 -4.69
C GLY A 229 4.54 -2.87 -5.27
N GLY A 230 4.07 -3.57 -6.29
CA GLY A 230 2.68 -3.45 -6.71
C GLY A 230 1.76 -3.93 -5.59
N THR A 231 0.62 -3.28 -5.41
CA THR A 231 -0.42 -3.67 -4.45
C THR A 231 -0.62 -5.18 -4.49
N GLY A 232 -0.11 -5.88 -3.50
CA GLY A 232 0.18 -7.31 -3.42
C GLY A 232 -0.91 -8.32 -3.71
N VAL A 233 -1.99 -7.93 -4.33
CA VAL A 233 -3.05 -8.86 -4.72
C VAL A 233 -3.06 -8.98 -6.22
N ARG A 234 -2.13 -9.77 -6.75
CA ARG A 234 -2.31 -10.32 -8.07
C ARG A 234 -3.09 -11.59 -7.95
N LEU A 235 -4.33 -11.50 -8.40
CA LEU A 235 -5.18 -12.65 -8.53
C LEU A 235 -4.66 -13.51 -9.68
N LEU A 236 -4.13 -14.68 -9.36
CA LEU A 236 -4.02 -15.76 -10.33
C LEU A 236 -5.38 -16.43 -10.45
N TYR A 237 -5.94 -16.40 -11.65
CA TYR A 237 -7.21 -17.05 -11.92
C TYR A 237 -7.15 -18.55 -11.53
N GLY A 238 -8.11 -18.99 -10.72
CA GLY A 238 -8.17 -20.36 -10.22
C GLY A 238 -7.28 -20.65 -9.00
N ALA A 239 -6.51 -19.69 -8.50
CA ALA A 239 -5.80 -19.83 -7.23
C ALA A 239 -6.68 -19.43 -6.06
N ASP A 240 -6.70 -20.23 -5.02
CA ASP A 240 -7.27 -19.90 -3.72
C ASP A 240 -6.18 -19.37 -2.75
N ASN A 241 -6.61 -18.83 -1.62
CA ASN A 241 -5.68 -18.32 -0.61
C ASN A 241 -4.75 -19.40 -0.08
N GLN A 242 -5.19 -20.67 -0.03
CA GLN A 242 -4.38 -21.77 0.46
C GLN A 242 -3.27 -22.16 -0.52
N SER A 243 -3.48 -21.91 -1.81
CA SER A 243 -2.48 -22.17 -2.84
C SER A 243 -1.21 -21.32 -2.68
N TRP A 244 -1.33 -20.15 -2.05
CA TRP A 244 -0.22 -19.25 -1.85
C TRP A 244 0.70 -19.63 -0.70
N LEU A 245 0.27 -20.55 0.17
CA LEU A 245 1.00 -20.93 1.38
C LEU A 245 1.38 -19.69 2.21
N ASP A 246 2.66 -19.55 2.54
CA ASP A 246 3.26 -18.39 3.20
C ASP A 246 4.12 -17.53 2.25
N ALA A 247 3.81 -17.57 0.96
CA ALA A 247 4.57 -16.84 -0.05
C ALA A 247 4.57 -15.33 0.22
N GLY A 248 5.76 -14.73 0.14
CA GLY A 248 5.97 -13.32 0.42
C GLY A 248 6.02 -12.98 1.90
N GLN A 249 5.94 -13.95 2.77
CA GLN A 249 5.99 -13.78 4.22
C GLN A 249 7.20 -14.53 4.79
N ALA A 250 7.86 -13.92 5.75
CA ALA A 250 8.86 -14.62 6.52
C ALA A 250 8.16 -15.41 7.64
N ARG A 251 7.78 -16.64 7.36
CA ARG A 251 7.17 -17.57 8.33
C ARG A 251 6.14 -16.91 9.25
N ASN A 252 4.98 -16.61 8.70
CA ASN A 252 3.82 -15.98 9.36
C ASN A 252 3.85 -14.45 9.48
N THR A 253 4.82 -13.78 8.89
CA THR A 253 4.90 -12.32 8.93
C THR A 253 5.24 -11.77 7.57
N TYR A 254 4.58 -10.68 7.22
CA TYR A 254 4.83 -9.94 6.00
C TYR A 254 6.00 -8.99 6.24
N LEU A 255 7.21 -9.40 5.86
CA LEU A 255 8.41 -8.65 6.19
C LEU A 255 9.14 -8.18 4.94
N PRO A 256 9.53 -6.90 4.86
CA PRO A 256 10.48 -6.47 3.86
C PRO A 256 11.86 -7.06 4.17
N SER A 257 12.62 -7.34 3.13
CA SER A 257 14.04 -7.55 3.31
C SER A 257 14.69 -6.23 3.76
N PHE A 258 15.36 -6.25 4.90
CA PHE A 258 16.13 -5.10 5.37
C PHE A 258 17.22 -4.71 4.38
N ASN A 259 17.93 -5.69 3.81
CA ASN A 259 18.97 -5.46 2.82
C ASN A 259 18.43 -4.79 1.56
N TYR A 260 17.17 -5.02 1.26
CA TYR A 260 16.51 -4.47 0.08
C TYR A 260 16.02 -3.03 0.28
N ARG A 261 15.56 -2.68 1.49
CA ARG A 261 14.99 -1.36 1.82
C ARG A 261 15.58 -0.78 3.11
N PRO A 262 16.92 -0.63 3.21
CA PRO A 262 17.54 -0.23 4.47
C PRO A 262 17.10 1.18 4.92
N LYS A 263 16.81 2.06 3.97
CA LYS A 263 16.35 3.43 4.27
C LYS A 263 14.86 3.52 4.66
N LYS A 264 14.16 2.39 4.73
CA LYS A 264 12.77 2.30 5.20
C LYS A 264 12.66 1.68 6.59
N SER A 265 13.72 1.19 7.18
CA SER A 265 13.69 0.70 8.55
C SER A 265 13.40 1.82 9.55
N ILE A 266 12.79 1.47 10.68
CA ILE A 266 12.56 2.43 11.77
C ILE A 266 13.88 2.95 12.33
N GLN A 267 14.89 2.09 12.45
CA GLN A 267 16.23 2.50 12.89
C GLN A 267 16.81 3.60 11.99
N PHE A 268 16.63 3.47 10.67
CA PHE A 268 17.07 4.52 9.75
C PHE A 268 16.28 5.81 9.97
N GLY A 269 14.94 5.73 10.08
CA GLY A 269 14.08 6.87 10.34
C GLY A 269 14.45 7.60 11.64
N LEU A 270 14.77 6.86 12.71
CA LEU A 270 15.22 7.42 13.98
C LEU A 270 16.64 8.03 13.92
N ALA A 271 17.49 7.47 13.06
CA ALA A 271 18.86 7.95 12.88
C ALA A 271 18.93 9.20 11.99
N LEU A 272 17.87 9.49 11.23
CA LEU A 272 17.81 10.72 10.44
C LEU A 272 18.01 11.93 11.34
N ARG A 273 19.10 12.64 11.11
CA ARG A 273 19.40 13.85 11.83
C ARG A 273 18.60 15.00 11.27
N ASN A 274 18.18 15.87 12.17
CA ASN A 274 17.50 17.11 11.82
C ASN A 274 18.43 18.15 11.17
N ASP A 275 19.55 17.76 10.60
CA ASP A 275 20.49 18.69 9.97
C ASP A 275 19.84 19.46 8.80
N ASN A 276 18.76 18.88 8.22
CA ASN A 276 17.95 19.53 7.19
C ASN A 276 16.80 20.38 7.75
N TYR A 277 16.58 20.34 9.05
CA TYR A 277 15.54 21.12 9.72
C TYR A 277 16.20 22.27 10.47
N SER A 278 15.64 23.49 10.36
CA SER A 278 16.19 24.70 10.98
C SER A 278 16.57 24.51 12.46
N GLU A 279 17.44 25.36 13.01
CA GLU A 279 18.00 25.27 14.38
C GLU A 279 16.96 25.05 15.48
N ASP A 280 15.72 25.48 15.28
CA ASP A 280 14.58 25.28 16.20
C ASP A 280 13.88 23.92 16.05
N LYS A 281 14.29 23.11 15.11
CA LYS A 281 13.62 21.84 14.83
C LYS A 281 14.13 20.73 15.72
N LYS A 282 13.25 20.31 16.58
CA LYS A 282 13.46 19.17 17.48
C LYS A 282 13.60 17.89 16.66
N ARG A 283 14.51 17.00 17.09
CA ARG A 283 14.58 15.64 16.55
C ARG A 283 13.19 15.01 16.55
N PHE A 284 12.89 14.29 15.52
CA PHE A 284 11.73 13.43 15.50
C PHE A 284 11.79 12.51 16.73
N ARG A 285 10.86 12.68 17.63
CA ARG A 285 10.77 11.86 18.84
C ARG A 285 9.49 11.05 18.70
N TRP A 286 9.65 9.87 18.17
CA TRP A 286 8.54 8.94 18.10
C TRP A 286 8.38 8.16 19.39
N GLY A 287 7.15 8.05 19.86
CA GLY A 287 6.70 6.90 20.62
C GLY A 287 6.49 5.72 19.65
N PHE A 288 6.45 4.53 20.17
CA PHE A 288 6.27 3.30 19.38
C PHE A 288 4.93 2.65 19.71
N ILE A 289 4.31 2.06 18.69
CA ILE A 289 3.08 1.31 18.80
C ILE A 289 3.21 -0.04 18.06
#